data_52ed5411bdfc6d57e7e815ce3bad26ee
#
_entry.id   52ed5411bdfc6d57e7e815ce3bad26ee
#
_cell.length_a   1.000
_cell.length_b   1.000
_cell.length_c   1.000
_cell.angle_alpha   90.00
_cell.angle_beta   90.00
_cell.angle_gamma   90.00
#
_symmetry.space_group_name_H-M   'P 1'
#
loop_
_entity.id
_entity.type
_entity.pdbx_description
1 polymer ?
#
loop_
_entity_poly.entity_id
_entity_poly.type
_entity_poly.pdbx_seq_one_letter_code
_entity_poly.pdbx_strand_id
1 'polypeptide(L)'
;MIELLKETLKKINNYSQSQIEIRPYCRERMNERNIDESLLVSTLFSDALYYTEEQVKTFMGAPERRHKLIFRISSKYSLIVVVVFHEKILKVINVIKTSKGVEKKWRKGILE
;
A
#
# COMPACT_ATOMS: atom_id res chain seq x y z
N MET A 1 5.21 17.25 -1.59
CA MET A 1 5.36 15.86 -1.10
C MET A 1 4.97 15.71 0.36
N ILE A 2 5.46 16.58 1.26
CA ILE A 2 5.13 16.47 2.69
C ILE A 2 3.64 16.62 2.95
N GLU A 3 2.98 17.56 2.28
CA GLU A 3 1.53 17.75 2.43
C GLU A 3 0.74 16.56 1.92
N LEU A 4 1.17 15.98 0.80
CA LEU A 4 0.53 14.79 0.24
C LEU A 4 0.67 13.60 1.19
N LEU A 5 1.83 13.43 1.82
CA LEU A 5 2.03 12.39 2.83
C LEU A 5 1.11 12.59 4.03
N LYS A 6 0.98 13.82 4.52
CA LYS A 6 0.09 14.14 5.64
C LYS A 6 -1.37 13.84 5.31
N GLU A 7 -1.80 14.23 4.11
CA GLU A 7 -3.16 13.98 3.65
C GLU A 7 -3.45 12.49 3.53
N THR A 8 -2.48 11.74 3.00
CA THR A 8 -2.60 10.30 2.84
C THR A 8 -2.69 9.60 4.19
N LEU A 9 -1.83 9.96 5.14
CA LEU A 9 -1.89 9.44 6.50
C LEU A 9 -3.23 9.71 7.15
N LYS A 10 -3.77 10.91 6.95
CA LYS A 10 -5.07 11.30 7.47
C LYS A 10 -6.18 10.41 6.90
N LYS A 11 -6.14 10.15 5.60
CA LYS A 11 -7.11 9.26 4.94
C LYS A 11 -7.05 7.85 5.53
N ILE A 12 -5.84 7.31 5.69
CA ILE A 12 -5.66 5.98 6.26
C ILE A 12 -6.25 5.92 7.67
N ASN A 13 -5.96 6.93 8.49
CA ASN A 13 -6.40 6.96 9.88
C ASN A 13 -7.90 7.19 10.06
N ASN A 14 -8.62 7.49 8.99
CA ASN A 14 -10.09 7.55 9.02
C ASN A 14 -10.73 6.16 8.98
N TYR A 15 -9.95 5.12 8.67
CA TYR A 15 -10.43 3.76 8.66
C TYR A 15 -10.07 3.07 9.97
N SER A 16 -10.94 2.16 10.42
CA SER A 16 -10.60 1.23 11.51
C SER A 16 -10.03 -0.04 10.90
N GLN A 17 -9.41 -0.86 11.74
CA GLN A 17 -8.84 -2.13 11.30
C GLN A 17 -9.89 -3.02 10.64
N SER A 18 -11.13 -3.00 11.15
CA SER A 18 -12.23 -3.83 10.60
C SER A 18 -12.66 -3.39 9.21
N GLN A 19 -12.26 -2.21 8.76
CA GLN A 19 -12.60 -1.69 7.43
C GLN A 19 -11.54 -2.02 6.38
N ILE A 20 -10.48 -2.71 6.73
CA ILE A 20 -9.46 -3.17 5.79
C ILE A 20 -9.95 -4.41 5.07
N GLU A 21 -9.99 -4.37 3.74
CA GLU A 21 -10.36 -5.52 2.91
C GLU A 21 -9.19 -5.85 1.99
N ILE A 22 -8.71 -7.08 2.06
CA ILE A 22 -7.61 -7.55 1.21
C ILE A 22 -8.22 -8.35 0.07
N ARG A 23 -7.94 -7.96 -1.17
CA ARG A 23 -8.43 -8.70 -2.34
C ARG A 23 -7.90 -10.13 -2.30
N PRO A 24 -8.71 -11.12 -2.73
CA PRO A 24 -8.29 -12.54 -2.68
C PRO A 24 -6.95 -12.80 -3.36
N TYR A 25 -6.71 -12.23 -4.53
CA TYR A 25 -5.45 -12.38 -5.25
C TYR A 25 -4.28 -11.82 -4.43
N CYS A 26 -4.48 -10.66 -3.79
CA CYS A 26 -3.48 -10.05 -2.93
C CYS A 26 -3.17 -10.95 -1.74
N ARG A 27 -4.18 -11.55 -1.13
CA ARG A 27 -4.00 -12.46 0.01
C ARG A 27 -3.18 -13.69 -0.40
N GLU A 28 -3.42 -14.25 -1.58
CA GLU A 28 -2.63 -15.36 -2.10
C GLU A 28 -1.16 -14.96 -2.27
N ARG A 29 -0.93 -13.78 -2.87
CA ARG A 29 0.44 -13.28 -3.09
C ARG A 29 1.15 -12.99 -1.77
N MET A 30 0.44 -12.49 -0.77
CA MET A 30 1.01 -12.27 0.55
C MET A 30 1.47 -13.60 1.17
N ASN A 31 0.65 -14.65 1.06
CA ASN A 31 1.00 -15.97 1.56
C ASN A 31 2.26 -16.50 0.86
N GLU A 32 2.34 -16.38 -0.46
CA GLU A 32 3.51 -16.79 -1.23
C GLU A 32 4.77 -16.03 -0.81
N ARG A 33 4.61 -14.77 -0.42
CA ARG A 33 5.71 -13.88 -0.04
C ARG A 33 6.00 -13.88 1.46
N ASN A 34 5.29 -14.69 2.23
CA ASN A 34 5.41 -14.75 3.69
C ASN A 34 5.18 -13.39 4.36
N ILE A 35 4.18 -12.66 3.90
CA ILE A 35 3.78 -11.39 4.50
C ILE A 35 2.52 -11.61 5.33
N ASP A 36 2.62 -11.40 6.64
CA ASP A 36 1.49 -11.58 7.55
C ASP A 36 0.50 -10.42 7.46
N GLU A 37 -0.77 -10.72 7.63
CA GLU A 37 -1.79 -9.69 7.70
C GLU A 37 -1.53 -8.73 8.88
N SER A 38 -1.02 -9.24 10.01
CA SER A 38 -0.70 -8.40 11.16
C SER A 38 0.39 -7.37 10.83
N LEU A 39 1.38 -7.74 10.02
CA LEU A 39 2.41 -6.81 9.56
C LEU A 39 1.80 -5.73 8.68
N LEU A 40 0.95 -6.13 7.74
CA LEU A 40 0.26 -5.19 6.87
C LEU A 40 -0.57 -4.17 7.67
N VAL A 41 -1.40 -4.65 8.58
CA VAL A 41 -2.29 -3.78 9.36
C VAL A 41 -1.49 -2.83 10.26
N SER A 42 -0.50 -3.35 11.00
CA SER A 42 0.31 -2.51 11.86
C SER A 42 1.09 -1.46 11.08
N THR A 43 1.57 -1.81 9.88
CA THR A 43 2.31 -0.89 9.02
C THR A 43 1.40 0.19 8.46
N LEU A 44 0.20 -0.17 7.99
CA LEU A 44 -0.76 0.78 7.44
C LEU A 44 -1.12 1.89 8.44
N PHE A 45 -1.25 1.55 9.72
CA PHE A 45 -1.60 2.51 10.76
C PHE A 45 -0.40 3.11 11.49
N SER A 46 0.81 2.83 11.01
CA SER A 46 2.03 3.44 11.55
C SER A 46 2.30 4.80 10.92
N ASP A 47 3.28 5.50 11.44
CA ASP A 47 3.75 6.76 10.87
C ASP A 47 4.94 6.56 9.92
N ALA A 48 5.17 5.34 9.48
CA ALA A 48 6.33 4.97 8.68
C ALA A 48 6.20 5.28 7.19
N LEU A 49 5.06 5.83 6.75
CA LEU A 49 4.84 6.21 5.36
C LEU A 49 5.80 7.33 4.96
N TYR A 50 6.54 7.14 3.87
CA TYR A 50 7.45 8.17 3.40
C TYR A 50 7.32 8.48 1.91
N TYR A 51 6.49 7.73 1.17
CA TYR A 51 6.22 7.99 -0.24
C TYR A 51 4.81 7.56 -0.60
N THR A 52 4.15 8.36 -1.42
CA THR A 52 2.84 8.03 -1.95
C THR A 52 2.72 8.53 -3.37
N GLU A 53 2.00 7.75 -4.20
CA GLU A 53 1.80 8.07 -5.62
C GLU A 53 0.42 7.58 -6.03
N GLU A 54 -0.32 8.43 -6.74
CA GLU A 54 -1.62 8.06 -7.27
C GLU A 54 -1.46 7.48 -8.67
N GLN A 55 -2.17 6.40 -8.95
CA GLN A 55 -2.22 5.75 -10.26
C GLN A 55 -3.66 5.45 -10.63
N VAL A 56 -3.96 5.52 -11.93
CA VAL A 56 -5.26 5.08 -12.45
C VAL A 56 -5.01 3.86 -13.33
N LYS A 57 -5.64 2.75 -12.97
CA LYS A 57 -5.55 1.49 -13.71
C LYS A 57 -6.96 1.03 -14.09
N THR A 58 -7.06 0.27 -15.18
CA THR A 58 -8.33 -0.33 -15.56
C THR A 58 -8.55 -1.61 -14.77
N PHE A 59 -9.70 -1.72 -14.13
CA PHE A 59 -10.09 -2.91 -13.39
C PHE A 59 -11.53 -3.26 -13.75
N MET A 60 -11.73 -4.47 -14.27
CA MET A 60 -13.06 -4.96 -14.70
C MET A 60 -13.77 -3.99 -15.65
N GLY A 61 -13.00 -3.42 -16.60
CA GLY A 61 -13.52 -2.52 -17.61
C GLY A 61 -13.76 -1.09 -17.17
N ALA A 62 -13.40 -0.72 -15.94
CA ALA A 62 -13.60 0.63 -15.42
C ALA A 62 -12.28 1.19 -14.86
N PRO A 63 -12.09 2.52 -14.90
CA PRO A 63 -10.92 3.12 -14.28
C PRO A 63 -10.97 2.96 -12.75
N GLU A 64 -9.86 2.60 -12.16
CA GLU A 64 -9.72 2.47 -10.72
C GLU A 64 -8.54 3.31 -10.25
N ARG A 65 -8.82 4.21 -9.32
CA ARG A 65 -7.80 5.09 -8.74
C ARG A 65 -7.12 4.39 -7.59
N ARG A 66 -5.84 4.07 -7.79
CA ARG A 66 -5.02 3.37 -6.82
C ARG A 66 -3.98 4.30 -6.22
N HIS A 67 -3.59 4.02 -4.99
CA HIS A 67 -2.52 4.75 -4.32
C HIS A 67 -1.43 3.76 -3.93
N LYS A 68 -0.22 4.02 -4.41
CA LYS A 68 0.96 3.26 -4.04
C LYS A 68 1.54 3.92 -2.79
N LEU A 69 1.66 3.17 -1.71
CA LEU A 69 2.17 3.65 -0.43
C LEU A 69 3.45 2.91 -0.11
N ILE A 70 4.49 3.63 0.28
CA ILE A 70 5.75 3.00 0.66
C ILE A 70 6.04 3.34 2.11
N PHE A 71 6.12 2.30 2.94
CA PHE A 71 6.41 2.39 4.37
C PHE A 71 7.79 1.82 4.65
N ARG A 72 8.55 2.49 5.51
CA ARG A 72 9.84 1.96 5.95
C ARG A 72 9.62 1.08 7.17
N ILE A 73 9.93 -0.22 7.04
CA ILE A 73 9.75 -1.17 8.13
C ILE A 73 11.05 -1.51 8.85
N SER A 74 12.19 -1.24 8.23
CA SER A 74 13.51 -1.39 8.85
C SER A 74 14.55 -0.60 8.07
N SER A 75 15.80 -0.63 8.51
CA SER A 75 16.91 0.05 7.80
C SER A 75 17.14 -0.54 6.41
N LYS A 76 16.75 -1.80 6.18
CA LYS A 76 16.99 -2.50 4.92
C LYS A 76 15.75 -2.69 4.07
N TYR A 77 14.56 -2.70 4.67
CA TYR A 77 13.34 -3.10 3.98
C TYR A 77 12.25 -2.06 4.06
N SER A 78 11.44 -2.07 3.01
CA SER A 78 10.23 -1.26 2.93
C SER A 78 9.07 -2.16 2.57
N LEU A 79 7.87 -1.74 2.94
CA LEU A 79 6.64 -2.39 2.53
C LEU A 79 5.92 -1.47 1.54
N ILE A 80 5.65 -2.00 0.35
CA ILE A 80 4.91 -1.29 -0.68
C ILE A 80 3.49 -1.82 -0.63
N VAL A 81 2.53 -0.92 -0.41
CA VAL A 81 1.12 -1.29 -0.31
C VAL A 81 0.35 -0.48 -1.34
N VAL A 82 -0.37 -1.16 -2.22
CA VAL A 82 -1.24 -0.50 -3.20
C VAL A 82 -2.68 -0.62 -2.68
N VAL A 83 -3.35 0.52 -2.54
CA VAL A 83 -4.70 0.56 -1.95
C VAL A 83 -5.65 1.35 -2.84
N VAL A 84 -6.95 1.11 -2.62
CA VAL A 84 -8.03 1.94 -3.16
C VAL A 84 -8.83 2.46 -1.97
N PHE A 85 -8.96 3.79 -1.88
CA PHE A 85 -9.75 4.42 -0.84
C PHE A 85 -11.21 4.45 -1.25
N HIS A 86 -12.04 3.62 -0.60
CA HIS A 86 -13.49 3.66 -0.74
C HIS A 86 -14.08 4.35 0.48
N GLU A 87 -15.33 4.75 0.38
CA GLU A 87 -15.99 5.48 1.45
C GLU A 87 -15.93 4.77 2.80
N LYS A 88 -16.21 3.46 2.83
CA LYS A 88 -16.30 2.69 4.07
C LYS A 88 -15.26 1.57 4.18
N ILE A 89 -14.47 1.36 3.15
CA ILE A 89 -13.54 0.23 3.06
C ILE A 89 -12.23 0.73 2.47
N LEU A 90 -11.12 0.32 3.07
CA LEU A 90 -9.81 0.49 2.49
C LEU A 90 -9.43 -0.84 1.83
N LYS A 91 -9.46 -0.88 0.50
CA LYS A 91 -9.12 -2.10 -0.24
C LYS A 91 -7.63 -2.19 -0.48
N VAL A 92 -7.03 -3.30 -0.07
CA VAL A 92 -5.61 -3.58 -0.33
C VAL A 92 -5.52 -4.43 -1.58
N ILE A 93 -4.83 -3.89 -2.59
CA ILE A 93 -4.72 -4.50 -3.91
C ILE A 93 -3.45 -5.32 -4.04
N ASN A 94 -2.35 -4.84 -3.47
CA ASN A 94 -1.06 -5.51 -3.56
C ASN A 94 -0.17 -5.13 -2.38
N VAL A 95 0.66 -6.08 -1.93
CA VAL A 95 1.60 -5.86 -0.84
C VAL A 95 2.93 -6.52 -1.21
N ILE A 96 4.00 -5.76 -1.20
CA ILE A 96 5.33 -6.23 -1.54
C ILE A 96 6.33 -5.75 -0.49
N LYS A 97 7.11 -6.68 0.05
CA LYS A 97 8.23 -6.35 0.92
C LYS A 97 9.48 -6.28 0.04
N THR A 98 10.23 -5.20 0.12
CA THR A 98 11.35 -5.00 -0.78
C THR A 98 12.53 -4.32 -0.10
N SER A 99 13.72 -4.49 -0.69
CA SER A 99 14.93 -3.80 -0.27
C SER A 99 14.96 -2.39 -0.90
N LYS A 100 15.84 -1.53 -0.37
CA LYS A 100 15.97 -0.16 -0.87
C LYS A 100 16.25 -0.05 -2.38
N GLY A 101 17.06 -0.95 -2.91
CA GLY A 101 17.38 -0.92 -4.34
C GLY A 101 16.16 -1.16 -5.22
N VAL A 102 15.36 -2.14 -4.87
CA VAL A 102 14.13 -2.48 -5.58
C VAL A 102 13.10 -1.36 -5.42
N GLU A 103 13.01 -0.77 -4.23
CA GLU A 103 12.13 0.36 -3.94
C GLU A 103 12.37 1.54 -4.88
N LYS A 104 13.63 1.89 -5.14
CA LYS A 104 13.96 2.96 -6.07
C LYS A 104 13.45 2.67 -7.48
N LYS A 105 13.56 1.44 -7.94
CA LYS A 105 13.04 1.02 -9.23
C LYS A 105 11.52 1.14 -9.29
N TRP A 106 10.85 0.78 -8.21
CA TRP A 106 9.40 0.92 -8.10
C TRP A 106 8.97 2.38 -8.25
N ARG A 107 9.63 3.29 -7.54
CA ARG A 107 9.32 4.71 -7.60
C ARG A 107 9.52 5.31 -8.98
N LYS A 108 10.42 4.72 -9.76
CA LYS A 108 10.67 5.15 -11.14
C LYS A 108 9.74 4.47 -12.14
N GLY A 109 8.85 3.59 -11.68
CA GLY A 109 7.92 2.89 -12.54
C GLY A 109 8.52 1.74 -13.34
N ILE A 110 9.69 1.26 -12.96
CA ILE A 110 10.41 0.22 -13.72
C ILE A 110 9.90 -1.19 -13.37
N LEU A 111 9.38 -1.38 -12.16
CA LEU A 111 9.00 -2.69 -11.64
C LEU A 111 7.50 -2.80 -11.35
N GLU A 112 6.67 -2.34 -12.19
CA GLU A 112 5.23 -2.56 -12.00
C GLU A 112 4.71 -3.88 -12.64
#